data_b48c6637382445d02c5e266e93195121
#
_entry.id   b48c6637382445d02c5e266e93195121
#
_cell.length_a   1.000
_cell.length_b   1.000
_cell.length_c   1.000
_cell.angle_alpha   90.00
_cell.angle_beta   90.00
_cell.angle_gamma   90.00
#
_symmetry.space_group_name_H-M   'P 1'
#
loop_
_entity.id
_entity.type
_entity.pdbx_description
1 polymer ?
#
loop_
_entity_poly.entity_id
_entity_poly.type
_entity_poly.pdbx_seq_one_letter_code
_entity_poly.pdbx_strand_id
1 'polypeptide(L)'
;MPSIEVGTIGGGTILEPQSAMLDLLGVRGAHPTSPGDNARQLARVIAAAVLAGELSLNAALAAGHLVRAHMAHNRSAVPSRAPTPAPATPVGAQTPVGGQPGLGNGNPGLGNGILPKR
;
A
#
# COMPACT_ATOMS: atom_id res chain seq x y z
N MET A 1 -0.79 -27.05 12.25
CA MET A 1 -1.39 -26.89 10.91
C MET A 1 -1.67 -28.26 10.32
N PRO A 2 -2.94 -28.65 10.16
CA PRO A 2 -3.27 -30.02 9.70
C PRO A 2 -3.02 -30.22 8.19
N SER A 3 -3.13 -29.17 7.39
CA SER A 3 -2.86 -29.20 5.95
C SER A 3 -2.48 -27.81 5.43
N ILE A 4 -1.76 -27.78 4.32
CA ILE A 4 -1.42 -26.56 3.60
C ILE A 4 -1.81 -26.76 2.13
N GLU A 5 -2.74 -25.94 1.66
CA GLU A 5 -3.18 -25.94 0.27
C GLU A 5 -2.47 -24.81 -0.48
N VAL A 6 -1.52 -25.18 -1.32
CA VAL A 6 -0.75 -24.23 -2.15
C VAL A 6 -0.54 -24.79 -3.54
N GLY A 7 -0.40 -23.91 -4.51
CA GLY A 7 -0.16 -24.26 -5.92
C GLY A 7 0.96 -23.46 -6.53
N THR A 8 1.62 -24.08 -7.50
CA THR A 8 2.68 -23.47 -8.29
C THR A 8 2.31 -23.32 -9.76
N ILE A 9 1.09 -23.74 -10.13
CA ILE A 9 0.54 -23.74 -11.49
C ILE A 9 -0.88 -23.14 -11.44
N GLY A 10 -1.22 -22.39 -12.47
CA GLY A 10 -2.56 -21.84 -12.65
C GLY A 10 -2.90 -20.68 -11.71
N GLY A 11 -4.12 -20.19 -11.78
CA GLY A 11 -4.58 -19.06 -10.96
C GLY A 11 -3.70 -17.84 -11.04
N GLY A 12 -3.36 -17.24 -9.90
CA GLY A 12 -2.50 -16.06 -9.80
C GLY A 12 -1.01 -16.30 -10.06
N THR A 13 -0.58 -17.54 -10.27
CA THR A 13 0.86 -17.87 -10.46
C THR A 13 1.45 -17.32 -11.76
N ILE A 14 0.59 -16.90 -12.71
CA ILE A 14 0.98 -16.24 -13.96
C ILE A 14 1.26 -14.75 -13.81
N LEU A 15 0.80 -14.14 -12.72
CA LEU A 15 1.03 -12.73 -12.45
C LEU A 15 2.51 -12.51 -12.10
N GLU A 16 3.10 -11.44 -12.63
CA GLU A 16 4.53 -11.17 -12.50
C GLU A 16 5.06 -11.25 -11.06
N PRO A 17 4.43 -10.60 -10.04
CA PRO A 17 4.95 -10.66 -8.68
C PRO A 17 4.99 -12.08 -8.11
N GLN A 18 3.93 -12.86 -8.30
CA GLN A 18 3.84 -14.25 -7.83
C GLN A 18 4.80 -15.15 -8.59
N SER A 19 4.87 -14.98 -9.90
CA SER A 19 5.79 -15.71 -10.78
C SER A 19 7.25 -15.49 -10.35
N ALA A 20 7.65 -14.25 -10.13
CA ALA A 20 9.00 -13.89 -9.69
C ALA A 20 9.34 -14.50 -8.32
N MET A 21 8.39 -14.50 -7.38
CA MET A 21 8.61 -15.12 -6.06
C MET A 21 8.74 -16.64 -6.15
N LEU A 22 7.94 -17.29 -6.98
CA LEU A 22 8.06 -18.74 -7.22
C LEU A 22 9.38 -19.10 -7.90
N ASP A 23 9.87 -18.27 -8.82
CA ASP A 23 11.18 -18.42 -9.43
C ASP A 23 12.30 -18.26 -8.41
N LEU A 24 12.22 -17.26 -7.55
CA LEU A 24 13.19 -17.03 -6.48
C LEU A 24 13.30 -18.23 -5.53
N LEU A 25 12.16 -18.88 -5.26
CA LEU A 25 12.10 -20.08 -4.42
C LEU A 25 12.46 -21.36 -5.18
N GLY A 26 12.65 -21.31 -6.51
CA GLY A 26 12.95 -22.46 -7.34
C GLY A 26 11.80 -23.45 -7.49
N VAL A 27 10.55 -23.00 -7.31
CA VAL A 27 9.35 -23.86 -7.30
C VAL A 27 8.30 -23.46 -8.33
N ARG A 28 8.65 -22.62 -9.29
CA ARG A 28 7.73 -22.17 -10.32
C ARG A 28 7.26 -23.30 -11.24
N GLY A 29 5.98 -23.35 -11.51
CA GLY A 29 5.40 -24.28 -12.48
C GLY A 29 5.36 -25.73 -12.02
N ALA A 30 5.32 -26.63 -13.00
CA ALA A 30 5.35 -28.06 -12.77
C ALA A 30 6.78 -28.56 -12.51
N HIS A 31 6.93 -29.50 -11.57
CA HIS A 31 8.22 -30.16 -11.40
C HIS A 31 8.48 -31.08 -12.62
N PRO A 32 9.70 -31.06 -13.22
CA PRO A 32 9.96 -31.72 -14.49
C PRO A 32 9.83 -33.27 -14.46
N THR A 33 10.13 -33.87 -13.33
CA THR A 33 10.15 -35.33 -13.21
C THR A 33 9.20 -35.91 -12.15
N SER A 34 8.76 -35.10 -11.20
CA SER A 34 7.95 -35.56 -10.05
C SER A 34 6.72 -34.68 -9.89
N PRO A 35 5.55 -35.10 -10.40
CA PRO A 35 4.34 -34.32 -10.29
C PRO A 35 4.00 -33.89 -8.85
N GLY A 36 3.73 -32.61 -8.66
CA GLY A 36 3.37 -32.04 -7.36
C GLY A 36 4.54 -31.73 -6.42
N ASP A 37 5.79 -32.03 -6.77
CA ASP A 37 6.92 -31.77 -5.87
C ASP A 37 7.17 -30.27 -5.65
N ASN A 38 6.99 -29.42 -6.64
CA ASN A 38 7.09 -27.97 -6.45
C ASN A 38 6.06 -27.45 -5.45
N ALA A 39 4.82 -27.93 -5.51
CA ALA A 39 3.79 -27.57 -4.54
C ALA A 39 4.13 -28.07 -3.12
N ARG A 40 4.63 -29.32 -3.00
CA ARG A 40 5.10 -29.84 -1.71
C ARG A 40 6.26 -29.05 -1.15
N GLN A 41 7.20 -28.64 -2.00
CA GLN A 41 8.34 -27.82 -1.58
C GLN A 41 7.87 -26.43 -1.11
N LEU A 42 6.94 -25.81 -1.83
CA LEU A 42 6.34 -24.55 -1.40
C LEU A 42 5.63 -24.70 -0.06
N ALA A 43 4.86 -25.77 0.12
CA ALA A 43 4.21 -26.07 1.40
C ALA A 43 5.21 -26.20 2.56
N ARG A 44 6.36 -26.85 2.33
CA ARG A 44 7.43 -26.98 3.33
C ARG A 44 8.04 -25.62 3.68
N VAL A 45 8.28 -24.75 2.69
CA VAL A 45 8.79 -23.39 2.90
C VAL A 45 7.82 -22.59 3.77
N ILE A 46 6.52 -22.65 3.45
CA ILE A 46 5.49 -21.96 4.23
C ILE A 46 5.43 -22.50 5.67
N ALA A 47 5.43 -23.83 5.84
CA ALA A 47 5.43 -24.45 7.17
C ALA A 47 6.64 -24.03 8.01
N ALA A 48 7.81 -24.00 7.40
CA ALA A 48 9.05 -23.56 8.05
C ALA A 48 9.00 -22.08 8.45
N ALA A 49 8.47 -21.22 7.58
CA ALA A 49 8.31 -19.80 7.87
C ALA A 49 7.33 -19.56 9.04
N VAL A 50 6.21 -20.28 9.06
CA VAL A 50 5.24 -20.22 10.17
C VAL A 50 5.90 -20.68 11.48
N LEU A 51 6.61 -21.81 11.47
CA LEU A 51 7.31 -22.31 12.66
C LEU A 51 8.34 -21.29 13.17
N ALA A 52 9.14 -20.71 12.29
CA ALA A 52 10.11 -19.69 12.66
C ALA A 52 9.43 -18.45 13.27
N GLY A 53 8.31 -18.01 12.69
CA GLY A 53 7.51 -16.91 13.21
C GLY A 53 6.94 -17.20 14.60
N GLU A 54 6.38 -18.38 14.82
CA GLU A 54 5.84 -18.80 16.13
C GLU A 54 6.93 -18.90 17.20
N LEU A 55 8.08 -19.47 16.89
CA LEU A 55 9.21 -19.53 17.81
C LEU A 55 9.71 -18.13 18.16
N SER A 56 9.83 -17.25 17.18
CA SER A 56 10.25 -15.86 17.39
C SER A 56 9.24 -15.09 18.26
N LEU A 57 7.94 -15.26 18.00
CA LEU A 57 6.87 -14.65 18.80
C LEU A 57 6.90 -15.13 20.24
N ASN A 58 7.00 -16.44 20.46
CA ASN A 58 7.06 -17.01 21.81
C ASN A 58 8.31 -16.54 22.57
N ALA A 59 9.45 -16.46 21.92
CA ALA A 59 10.67 -15.91 22.52
C ALA A 59 10.51 -14.43 22.89
N ALA A 60 9.90 -13.63 22.04
CA ALA A 60 9.64 -12.22 22.30
C ALA A 60 8.64 -12.01 23.46
N LEU A 61 7.61 -12.87 23.55
CA LEU A 61 6.66 -12.87 24.67
C LEU A 61 7.35 -13.21 25.99
N ALA A 62 8.13 -14.30 26.01
CA ALA A 62 8.87 -14.74 27.19
C ALA A 62 9.87 -13.68 27.67
N ALA A 63 10.51 -12.96 26.78
CA ALA A 63 11.44 -11.87 27.10
C ALA A 63 10.74 -10.53 27.44
N GLY A 64 9.42 -10.43 27.34
CA GLY A 64 8.66 -9.19 27.56
C GLY A 64 8.91 -8.10 26.52
N HIS A 65 9.55 -8.44 25.39
CA HIS A 65 9.88 -7.48 24.34
C HIS A 65 8.64 -6.96 23.60
N LEU A 66 7.63 -7.80 23.42
CA LEU A 66 6.43 -7.45 22.69
C LEU A 66 5.66 -6.31 23.37
N VAL A 67 5.49 -6.37 24.68
CA VAL A 67 4.82 -5.32 25.46
C VAL A 67 5.59 -4.00 25.37
N ARG A 68 6.93 -4.05 25.51
CA ARG A 68 7.79 -2.86 25.38
C ARG A 68 7.70 -2.22 24.02
N ALA A 69 7.72 -3.01 22.95
CA ALA A 69 7.60 -2.52 21.56
C ALA A 69 6.25 -1.82 21.32
N HIS A 70 5.15 -2.43 21.78
CA HIS A 70 3.82 -1.84 21.67
C HIS A 70 3.69 -0.53 22.47
N MET A 71 4.22 -0.49 23.67
CA MET A 71 4.22 0.74 24.50
C MET A 71 5.08 1.85 23.88
N ALA A 72 6.22 1.52 23.29
CA ALA A 72 7.05 2.48 22.57
C ALA A 72 6.34 3.05 21.36
N HIS A 73 5.68 2.20 20.54
CA HIS A 73 4.91 2.62 19.39
C HIS A 73 3.71 3.51 19.76
N ASN A 74 2.98 3.16 20.81
CA ASN A 74 1.83 3.94 21.27
C ASN A 74 2.23 5.29 21.89
N ARG A 75 3.44 5.41 22.43
CA ARG A 75 3.99 6.68 22.96
C ARG A 75 4.59 7.57 21.88
N SER A 76 4.89 7.02 20.72
CA SER A 76 5.38 7.75 19.54
C SER A 76 4.24 8.38 18.74
N ALA A 77 3.07 8.64 19.34
CA ALA A 77 2.09 9.53 18.76
C ALA A 77 2.78 10.87 18.54
N VAL A 78 2.92 11.22 17.27
CA VAL A 78 3.50 12.48 16.79
C VAL A 78 2.93 13.62 17.62
N PRO A 79 3.75 14.49 18.27
CA PRO A 79 3.22 15.65 18.94
C PRO A 79 2.41 16.42 17.88
N SER A 80 1.10 16.56 18.13
CA SER A 80 0.21 17.33 17.30
C SER A 80 0.89 18.69 17.09
N ARG A 81 1.26 18.97 15.86
CA ARG A 81 1.88 20.25 15.48
C ARG A 81 0.95 21.33 15.99
N ALA A 82 1.41 22.09 16.97
CA ALA A 82 0.67 23.24 17.47
C ALA A 82 0.25 24.07 16.26
N PRO A 83 -1.01 24.58 16.20
CA PRO A 83 -1.42 25.40 15.09
C PRO A 83 -0.45 26.57 15.00
N THR A 84 0.24 26.69 13.86
CA THR A 84 1.09 27.84 13.54
C THR A 84 0.21 29.07 13.65
N PRO A 85 0.54 30.06 14.51
CA PRO A 85 -0.23 31.29 14.54
C PRO A 85 -0.23 31.89 13.13
N ALA A 86 -1.45 32.16 12.63
CA ALA A 86 -1.60 32.82 11.35
C ALA A 86 -0.83 34.13 11.35
N PRO A 87 -0.09 34.47 10.28
CA PRO A 87 0.58 35.75 10.18
C PRO A 87 -0.46 36.86 10.34
N ALA A 88 -0.24 37.74 11.31
CA ALA A 88 -1.07 38.89 11.53
C ALA A 88 -1.09 39.74 10.26
N THR A 89 -2.22 39.83 9.60
CA THR A 89 -2.44 40.80 8.53
C THR A 89 -2.35 42.21 9.12
N PRO A 90 -1.47 43.10 8.59
CA PRO A 90 -1.47 44.47 9.04
C PRO A 90 -2.78 45.14 8.63
N VAL A 91 -3.55 45.54 9.65
CA VAL A 91 -4.71 46.41 9.46
C VAL A 91 -4.18 47.80 9.13
N GLY A 92 -4.46 48.28 7.92
CA GLY A 92 -4.23 49.70 7.61
C GLY A 92 -3.62 49.96 6.24
N ALA A 93 -4.40 49.84 5.18
CA ALA A 93 -4.25 50.65 3.98
C ALA A 93 -5.63 50.75 3.34
N GLN A 94 -6.34 51.82 3.66
CA GLN A 94 -7.52 52.24 2.93
C GLN A 94 -7.07 52.72 1.56
N THR A 95 -7.50 52.04 0.50
CA THR A 95 -7.42 52.59 -0.86
C THR A 95 -8.71 53.32 -1.21
N PRO A 96 -8.64 54.47 -1.86
CA PRO A 96 -9.85 55.27 -2.17
C PRO A 96 -10.69 54.62 -3.27
N VAL A 97 -11.97 54.77 -3.10
CA VAL A 97 -13.03 54.44 -4.06
C VAL A 97 -12.90 55.32 -5.29
N GLY A 98 -12.83 54.71 -6.45
CA GLY A 98 -12.83 55.42 -7.74
C GLY A 98 -13.37 54.54 -8.85
N GLY A 99 -14.63 54.78 -9.27
CA GLY A 99 -15.11 54.71 -10.65
C GLY A 99 -15.38 53.33 -11.26
N GLN A 100 -16.64 52.89 -11.27
CA GLN A 100 -17.19 52.12 -12.39
C GLN A 100 -17.30 53.02 -13.63
N PRO A 101 -17.21 52.50 -14.87
CA PRO A 101 -18.42 52.01 -15.53
C PRO A 101 -18.21 50.84 -16.53
N GLY A 102 -19.27 50.08 -16.70
CA GLY A 102 -19.86 49.74 -18.01
C GLY A 102 -19.63 48.35 -18.59
N LEU A 103 -20.68 47.58 -18.52
CA LEU A 103 -21.31 46.78 -19.59
C LEU A 103 -20.43 46.04 -20.63
N GLY A 104 -20.66 44.74 -20.74
CA GLY A 104 -20.24 43.90 -21.86
C GLY A 104 -20.74 42.46 -21.75
N ASN A 105 -22.01 42.29 -22.11
CA ASN A 105 -22.67 41.02 -22.37
C ASN A 105 -22.03 40.30 -23.57
N GLY A 106 -21.80 38.97 -23.50
CA GLY A 106 -21.33 38.24 -24.66
C GLY A 106 -21.15 36.75 -24.40
N ASN A 107 -22.22 35.99 -24.33
CA ASN A 107 -22.19 34.56 -24.67
C ASN A 107 -22.45 34.51 -26.20
N PRO A 108 -21.79 33.66 -27.00
CA PRO A 108 -22.36 32.36 -27.30
C PRO A 108 -21.37 31.25 -27.69
N GLY A 109 -21.85 30.02 -27.69
CA GLY A 109 -21.50 29.10 -28.74
C GLY A 109 -21.05 27.70 -28.31
N LEU A 110 -22.02 26.84 -28.37
CA LEU A 110 -21.86 25.39 -28.52
C LEU A 110 -20.89 25.01 -29.66
N GLY A 111 -20.12 23.97 -29.45
CA GLY A 111 -19.35 23.28 -30.46
C GLY A 111 -19.22 21.80 -30.15
N ASN A 112 -20.17 21.02 -30.66
CA ASN A 112 -20.14 19.57 -30.81
C ASN A 112 -19.02 19.15 -31.76
N GLY A 113 -18.35 18.05 -31.50
CA GLY A 113 -17.39 17.40 -32.41
C GLY A 113 -16.88 16.11 -31.84
N ILE A 114 -17.61 15.03 -31.95
CA ILE A 114 -17.42 13.85 -32.84
C ILE A 114 -16.02 13.22 -32.76
N LEU A 115 -16.00 12.00 -32.17
CA LEU A 115 -14.97 10.95 -32.31
C LEU A 115 -14.74 10.53 -33.77
N PRO A 116 -13.61 9.91 -34.05
CA PRO A 116 -13.71 8.59 -34.72
C PRO A 116 -12.86 7.49 -34.04
N LYS A 117 -13.42 6.30 -34.16
CA LYS A 117 -12.84 4.99 -33.89
C LYS A 117 -11.65 4.68 -34.81
N ARG A 118 -10.64 4.10 -34.27
CA ARG A 118 -10.02 2.88 -34.84
C ARG A 118 -9.31 2.12 -33.69
#